data_65e5be022c97cd5227736066ec1065d7
#
_entry.id   65e5be022c97cd5227736066ec1065d7
#
_cell.length_a   1.000
_cell.length_b   1.000
_cell.length_c   1.000
_cell.angle_alpha   90.00
_cell.angle_beta   90.00
_cell.angle_gamma   90.00
#
_symmetry.space_group_name_H-M   'P 1'
#
loop_
_entity.id
_entity.type
_entity.pdbx_description
1 polymer ?
#
loop_
_entity_poly.entity_id
_entity_poly.type
_entity_poly.pdbx_seq_one_letter_code
_entity_poly.pdbx_strand_id
1 'polypeptide(L)'
;ARERSSRAMPRLPSRENAPDGDDEDVEYKAVGEGEEESSDEECDDAMDEDAGENKGASKRPEVWRPSGAEDEDVELEYDETAYDALHAFSHELPCLSFDIARDDLGEKRESFPHEMTIVAGTQAVEASKNVLSVMRVSRIKKTRRDADADEDMEASDSEDDESDNAPTLTVASVVHHGCVNRVRCLPQKPNKVATWSDSGHVMIWDLSAQATKVMTSTKDAKGKVDPPQRVTPTQVFTGHKDEGYAIDWSPVCEGRLASGDCAGAIHTWDPVQGKWDVGATPFTGHTSSVEDIQWSPGERDVFMSCSADQTVCVWDARMRAKPALRVKTHDADVNVMSWNRLANCMVATGADDGSLRIWDLRNFNESNPQFVANFTFHRAPVTSVDWAPFDSAMLASSSADNTVCVWDLAVERAAEEEAAALTAKDNAAPPEDLPAQLMFVHQGLKDPKEIKWHAQIPGACVTTAVDGFNIFKAYNVGPAVA
;
A
#
# COMPACT_ATOMS: atom_id res chain seq x y z
N ALA A 1 0.39 10.59 37.02
CA ALA A 1 -0.75 10.66 36.16
C ALA A 1 -0.40 11.57 34.98
N ARG A 2 0.11 11.00 33.93
CA ARG A 2 0.26 11.62 32.61
C ARG A 2 -0.61 10.81 31.68
N GLU A 3 -1.55 11.47 31.05
CA GLU A 3 -2.38 10.92 30.01
C GLU A 3 -1.52 10.38 28.88
N ARG A 4 -1.73 9.11 28.57
CA ARG A 4 -1.09 8.45 27.42
C ARG A 4 -1.92 8.78 26.20
N SER A 5 -1.37 9.56 25.30
CA SER A 5 -1.88 9.72 23.94
C SER A 5 -1.42 8.49 23.13
N SER A 6 -2.22 7.43 23.10
CA SER A 6 -2.10 6.41 22.07
C SER A 6 -2.96 6.88 20.89
N ARG A 7 -2.36 7.41 19.87
CA ARG A 7 -3.00 7.57 18.57
C ARG A 7 -2.89 6.23 17.83
N ALA A 8 -3.92 5.40 18.02
CA ALA A 8 -4.23 4.35 17.06
C ALA A 8 -4.61 5.01 15.73
N MET A 9 -4.34 4.34 14.61
CA MET A 9 -4.84 4.75 13.31
C MET A 9 -6.33 5.12 13.41
N PRO A 10 -6.81 6.17 12.70
CA PRO A 10 -8.17 6.67 12.89
C PRO A 10 -9.19 5.58 12.58
N ARG A 11 -9.97 5.21 13.59
CA ARG A 11 -11.18 4.42 13.42
C ARG A 11 -12.24 5.31 12.77
N LEU A 12 -12.95 4.78 11.81
CA LEU A 12 -14.18 5.40 11.31
C LEU A 12 -15.13 5.67 12.50
N PRO A 13 -15.75 6.85 12.59
CA PRO A 13 -16.58 7.22 13.75
C PRO A 13 -17.80 6.31 13.87
N SER A 14 -17.90 5.63 15.02
CA SER A 14 -19.13 4.94 15.44
C SER A 14 -20.21 5.98 15.75
N ARG A 15 -21.35 5.91 15.06
CA ARG A 15 -22.56 6.63 15.46
C ARG A 15 -23.09 6.01 16.76
N GLU A 16 -22.84 6.65 17.87
CA GLU A 16 -23.57 6.41 19.10
C GLU A 16 -24.91 7.14 19.08
N ASN A 17 -25.93 6.44 19.59
CA ASN A 17 -27.33 6.84 19.71
C ASN A 17 -27.46 8.18 20.43
N ALA A 18 -28.22 9.11 19.82
CA ALA A 18 -28.77 10.27 20.50
C ALA A 18 -30.05 9.88 21.20
N PRO A 19 -30.30 10.34 22.44
CA PRO A 19 -31.62 10.26 23.06
C PRO A 19 -32.54 11.38 22.57
N ASP A 20 -33.80 11.06 22.40
CA ASP A 20 -34.90 12.00 22.14
C ASP A 20 -35.05 13.02 23.29
N GLY A 21 -35.29 14.28 22.93
CA GLY A 21 -35.64 15.29 23.92
C GLY A 21 -35.67 16.72 23.39
N ASP A 22 -36.89 17.17 23.12
CA ASP A 22 -37.48 18.49 23.27
C ASP A 22 -36.98 19.70 22.44
N ASP A 23 -37.97 20.20 21.67
CA ASP A 23 -38.04 21.47 20.98
C ASP A 23 -37.80 22.66 21.91
N GLU A 24 -36.87 23.55 21.55
CA GLU A 24 -36.98 24.96 21.93
C GLU A 24 -36.52 25.85 20.76
N ASP A 25 -37.48 26.63 20.27
CA ASP A 25 -37.32 27.68 19.26
C ASP A 25 -36.32 28.78 19.70
N VAL A 26 -35.30 29.04 18.91
CA VAL A 26 -34.49 30.23 19.03
C VAL A 26 -34.47 31.01 17.73
N GLU A 27 -35.25 32.12 17.76
CA GLU A 27 -35.40 33.16 16.78
C GLU A 27 -34.09 33.91 16.58
N TYR A 28 -33.50 33.93 15.37
CA TYR A 28 -32.41 34.83 15.01
C TYR A 28 -32.94 36.04 14.20
N LYS A 29 -32.86 37.19 14.83
CA LYS A 29 -33.11 38.52 14.23
C LYS A 29 -32.05 38.88 13.21
N ALA A 30 -32.50 39.29 12.04
CA ALA A 30 -31.72 39.98 11.02
C ALA A 30 -31.48 41.44 11.44
N VAL A 31 -30.27 41.93 11.23
CA VAL A 31 -29.88 43.35 11.18
C VAL A 31 -28.77 43.38 10.12
N GLY A 32 -28.81 44.15 9.08
CA GLY A 32 -29.34 45.44 8.68
C GLY A 32 -28.37 45.91 7.59
N GLU A 33 -28.92 46.37 6.54
CA GLU A 33 -28.29 46.93 5.32
C GLU A 33 -27.37 48.09 5.62
N GLY A 34 -26.33 48.26 4.79
CA GLY A 34 -25.50 49.44 4.69
C GLY A 34 -24.93 49.55 3.28
N GLU A 35 -25.62 50.35 2.46
CA GLU A 35 -25.19 50.81 1.16
C GLU A 35 -24.07 51.83 1.30
N GLU A 36 -23.19 51.91 0.29
CA GLU A 36 -22.60 53.13 -0.30
C GLU A 36 -21.45 52.68 -1.23
N GLU A 37 -21.55 52.94 -2.41
CA GLU A 37 -21.41 54.00 -3.42
C GLU A 37 -20.14 53.82 -4.28
N SER A 38 -20.41 53.92 -5.56
CA SER A 38 -19.59 53.88 -6.76
C SER A 38 -18.40 54.85 -6.83
N SER A 39 -17.37 54.49 -7.55
CA SER A 39 -16.71 55.41 -8.48
C SER A 39 -16.08 54.68 -9.65
N ASP A 40 -16.64 54.95 -10.83
CA ASP A 40 -16.06 54.70 -12.15
C ASP A 40 -14.79 55.52 -12.36
N GLU A 41 -13.75 54.94 -12.91
CA GLU A 41 -12.79 55.64 -13.76
C GLU A 41 -12.37 54.71 -14.92
N GLU A 42 -12.89 55.07 -16.08
CA GLU A 42 -12.40 54.64 -17.39
C GLU A 42 -11.04 55.27 -17.66
N CYS A 43 -10.13 54.54 -18.25
CA CYS A 43 -9.11 55.13 -19.15
C CYS A 43 -8.66 54.10 -20.21
N ASP A 44 -8.70 54.62 -21.41
CA ASP A 44 -8.54 54.09 -22.74
C ASP A 44 -7.15 53.52 -23.08
N ASP A 45 -7.22 52.60 -24.04
CA ASP A 45 -6.35 52.33 -25.21
C ASP A 45 -4.84 52.59 -25.17
N ALA A 46 -4.11 51.53 -25.44
CA ALA A 46 -3.09 51.53 -26.50
C ALA A 46 -2.71 50.12 -26.94
N MET A 47 -3.03 49.79 -28.18
CA MET A 47 -2.42 48.65 -28.92
C MET A 47 -0.93 48.87 -29.09
N ASP A 48 -0.15 47.84 -28.89
CA ASP A 48 1.11 47.64 -29.59
C ASP A 48 1.34 46.18 -29.91
N GLU A 49 1.34 45.87 -31.21
CA GLU A 49 1.75 44.58 -31.78
C GLU A 49 3.26 44.49 -31.73
N ASP A 50 3.80 43.47 -31.09
CA ASP A 50 5.12 42.99 -31.47
C ASP A 50 5.18 41.45 -31.37
N ALA A 51 5.33 40.85 -32.54
CA ALA A 51 5.50 39.44 -32.76
C ALA A 51 6.93 39.04 -32.38
N GLY A 52 7.08 38.39 -31.22
CA GLY A 52 8.33 37.73 -30.80
C GLY A 52 8.10 36.23 -30.60
N GLU A 53 8.50 35.44 -31.59
CA GLU A 53 8.61 33.99 -31.45
C GLU A 53 9.53 33.63 -30.26
N ASN A 54 8.95 33.18 -29.16
CA ASN A 54 9.69 32.63 -28.04
C ASN A 54 9.73 31.10 -28.19
N LYS A 55 10.85 30.60 -28.69
CA LYS A 55 11.16 29.18 -28.80
C LYS A 55 11.08 28.52 -27.42
N GLY A 56 10.33 27.44 -27.36
CA GLY A 56 9.97 26.66 -26.20
C GLY A 56 11.07 26.41 -25.18
N ALA A 57 10.91 26.97 -24.02
CA ALA A 57 11.45 26.39 -22.81
C ALA A 57 10.57 25.17 -22.49
N SER A 58 11.15 23.98 -22.51
CA SER A 58 10.47 22.78 -22.05
C SER A 58 10.02 23.02 -20.61
N LYS A 59 8.71 23.07 -20.36
CA LYS A 59 8.19 23.08 -19.00
C LYS A 59 8.69 21.81 -18.33
N ARG A 60 9.38 21.94 -17.21
CA ARG A 60 9.77 20.79 -16.38
C ARG A 60 8.48 20.10 -15.94
N PRO A 61 8.47 18.76 -15.85
CA PRO A 61 7.29 18.04 -15.36
C PRO A 61 7.02 18.45 -13.92
N GLU A 62 5.84 19.02 -13.70
CA GLU A 62 5.34 19.38 -12.38
C GLU A 62 4.39 18.27 -11.93
N VAL A 63 4.67 17.66 -10.78
CA VAL A 63 3.75 16.66 -10.20
C VAL A 63 2.59 17.42 -9.57
N TRP A 64 1.39 17.25 -10.12
CA TRP A 64 0.18 17.75 -9.51
C TRP A 64 -0.08 17.01 -8.19
N ARG A 65 -0.52 17.74 -7.16
CA ARG A 65 -0.90 17.20 -5.86
C ARG A 65 -2.16 17.88 -5.37
N PRO A 66 -3.10 17.13 -4.73
CA PRO A 66 -4.26 17.76 -4.10
C PRO A 66 -3.82 18.79 -3.07
N SER A 67 -4.32 20.02 -3.14
CA SER A 67 -3.92 21.12 -2.25
C SER A 67 -4.77 21.23 -0.97
N GLY A 68 -5.78 20.38 -0.78
CA GLY A 68 -6.65 20.33 0.41
C GLY A 68 -8.12 20.08 0.07
N ALA A 69 -9.02 20.44 0.99
CA ALA A 69 -10.46 20.14 0.90
C ALA A 69 -11.18 20.76 -0.33
N GLU A 70 -10.56 21.70 -1.01
CA GLU A 70 -11.11 22.34 -2.24
C GLU A 70 -10.93 21.44 -3.48
N ASP A 71 -10.04 20.44 -3.42
CA ASP A 71 -9.74 19.54 -4.53
C ASP A 71 -10.44 18.16 -4.39
N GLU A 72 -11.27 17.94 -3.35
CA GLU A 72 -11.97 16.68 -3.12
C GLU A 72 -12.95 16.29 -4.24
N ASP A 73 -13.43 17.28 -5.01
CA ASP A 73 -14.38 17.09 -6.11
C ASP A 73 -13.70 17.07 -7.51
N VAL A 74 -12.38 17.13 -7.58
CA VAL A 74 -11.67 17.07 -8.87
C VAL A 74 -11.56 15.63 -9.34
N GLU A 75 -12.28 15.28 -10.39
CA GLU A 75 -12.08 14.01 -11.10
C GLU A 75 -10.73 14.05 -11.82
N LEU A 76 -9.82 13.16 -11.42
CA LEU A 76 -8.53 12.99 -12.09
C LEU A 76 -8.72 12.14 -13.33
N GLU A 77 -8.31 12.66 -14.48
CA GLU A 77 -8.14 11.88 -15.69
C GLU A 77 -6.73 11.26 -15.71
N TYR A 78 -6.64 9.98 -15.99
CA TYR A 78 -5.36 9.31 -16.11
C TYR A 78 -4.82 9.36 -17.54
N ASP A 79 -3.50 9.46 -17.68
CA ASP A 79 -2.83 9.35 -18.97
C ASP A 79 -2.70 7.86 -19.34
N GLU A 80 -3.44 7.40 -20.32
CA GLU A 80 -3.41 6.02 -20.80
C GLU A 80 -2.02 5.58 -21.27
N THR A 81 -1.17 6.51 -21.71
CA THR A 81 0.19 6.20 -22.17
C THR A 81 1.16 5.90 -21.02
N ALA A 82 0.83 6.32 -19.81
CA ALA A 82 1.65 6.11 -18.61
C ALA A 82 1.53 4.69 -18.04
N TYR A 83 0.50 3.93 -18.44
CA TYR A 83 0.23 2.61 -17.91
C TYR A 83 0.21 1.54 -19.00
N ASP A 84 0.98 0.47 -18.81
CA ASP A 84 0.78 -0.76 -19.58
C ASP A 84 -0.56 -1.42 -19.22
N ALA A 85 -0.94 -1.37 -17.94
CA ALA A 85 -2.24 -1.81 -17.45
C ALA A 85 -2.68 -0.97 -16.25
N LEU A 86 -3.95 -0.58 -16.23
CA LEU A 86 -4.63 0.06 -15.10
C LEU A 86 -6.05 -0.45 -15.00
N HIS A 87 -6.36 -1.13 -13.90
CA HIS A 87 -7.68 -1.68 -13.63
C HIS A 87 -8.06 -1.49 -12.17
N ALA A 88 -9.27 -1.01 -11.94
CA ALA A 88 -9.83 -0.85 -10.60
C ALA A 88 -10.96 -1.84 -10.36
N PHE A 89 -11.10 -2.32 -9.14
CA PHE A 89 -12.25 -3.09 -8.70
C PHE A 89 -12.53 -2.85 -7.22
N SER A 90 -13.77 -3.02 -6.81
CA SER A 90 -14.17 -2.83 -5.43
C SER A 90 -14.63 -4.15 -4.79
N HIS A 91 -14.44 -4.26 -3.50
CA HIS A 91 -15.05 -5.26 -2.64
C HIS A 91 -16.24 -4.64 -1.92
N GLU A 92 -17.28 -5.43 -1.54
CA GLU A 92 -18.47 -4.91 -0.83
C GLU A 92 -18.13 -4.16 0.47
N LEU A 93 -17.00 -4.48 1.08
CA LEU A 93 -16.51 -3.89 2.32
C LEU A 93 -15.05 -3.44 2.14
N PRO A 94 -14.61 -2.38 2.83
CA PRO A 94 -13.21 -1.93 2.77
C PRO A 94 -12.25 -3.04 3.23
N CYS A 95 -11.11 -3.12 2.58
CA CYS A 95 -10.03 -4.05 2.91
C CYS A 95 -8.79 -3.27 3.33
N LEU A 96 -8.35 -3.46 4.57
CA LEU A 96 -7.12 -2.82 5.07
C LEU A 96 -5.87 -3.52 4.54
N SER A 97 -5.92 -4.83 4.42
CA SER A 97 -4.77 -5.65 4.07
C SER A 97 -5.14 -6.77 3.10
N PHE A 98 -4.19 -7.07 2.24
CA PHE A 98 -4.26 -8.16 1.28
C PHE A 98 -2.89 -8.83 1.09
N ASP A 99 -2.88 -9.95 0.41
CA ASP A 99 -1.66 -10.57 -0.11
C ASP A 99 -1.92 -11.21 -1.48
N ILE A 100 -0.87 -11.32 -2.30
CA ILE A 100 -0.96 -11.93 -3.62
C ILE A 100 -0.53 -13.38 -3.50
N ALA A 101 -1.47 -14.28 -3.73
CA ALA A 101 -1.18 -15.72 -3.70
C ALA A 101 -0.44 -16.12 -4.98
N ARG A 102 0.73 -16.79 -4.83
CA ARG A 102 1.42 -17.39 -5.98
C ARG A 102 0.56 -18.45 -6.64
N ASP A 103 0.60 -18.50 -7.95
CA ASP A 103 -0.14 -19.44 -8.78
C ASP A 103 0.81 -20.34 -9.61
N ASP A 104 0.25 -21.36 -10.28
CA ASP A 104 0.97 -22.32 -11.11
C ASP A 104 1.02 -21.88 -12.60
N LEU A 105 0.66 -20.62 -12.92
CA LEU A 105 0.60 -20.11 -14.29
C LEU A 105 1.98 -19.71 -14.86
N GLY A 106 3.03 -19.85 -14.06
CA GLY A 106 4.42 -19.60 -14.45
C GLY A 106 5.02 -18.32 -13.87
N GLU A 107 6.33 -18.27 -13.97
CA GLU A 107 7.15 -17.13 -13.50
C GLU A 107 7.42 -16.16 -14.64
N LYS A 108 7.67 -14.87 -14.31
CA LYS A 108 8.04 -13.80 -15.24
C LYS A 108 7.07 -13.68 -16.43
N ARG A 109 5.79 -13.64 -16.13
CA ARG A 109 4.74 -13.50 -17.15
C ARG A 109 4.74 -12.07 -17.70
N GLU A 110 5.01 -11.91 -18.99
CA GLU A 110 5.07 -10.61 -19.67
C GLU A 110 3.90 -10.42 -20.64
N SER A 111 3.33 -11.51 -21.15
CA SER A 111 2.25 -11.46 -22.15
C SER A 111 0.87 -11.27 -21.53
N PHE A 112 0.13 -10.31 -22.05
CA PHE A 112 -1.29 -10.12 -21.75
C PHE A 112 -2.19 -11.14 -22.48
N PRO A 113 -3.39 -11.44 -21.94
CA PRO A 113 -3.95 -10.96 -20.70
C PRO A 113 -3.35 -11.66 -19.46
N HIS A 114 -3.18 -10.92 -18.38
CA HIS A 114 -2.71 -11.48 -17.11
C HIS A 114 -3.88 -12.01 -16.25
N GLU A 115 -3.51 -12.86 -15.30
CA GLU A 115 -4.37 -13.35 -14.24
C GLU A 115 -3.62 -13.30 -12.92
N MET A 116 -4.34 -13.05 -11.81
CA MET A 116 -3.78 -13.10 -10.48
C MET A 116 -4.81 -13.51 -9.44
N THR A 117 -4.32 -14.06 -8.33
CA THR A 117 -5.14 -14.40 -7.17
C THR A 117 -4.73 -13.56 -5.98
N ILE A 118 -5.70 -12.87 -5.39
CA ILE A 118 -5.53 -11.98 -4.25
C ILE A 118 -6.31 -12.56 -3.08
N VAL A 119 -5.75 -12.52 -1.88
CA VAL A 119 -6.44 -12.84 -0.63
C VAL A 119 -6.53 -11.57 0.19
N ALA A 120 -7.74 -11.15 0.55
CA ALA A 120 -7.97 -9.93 1.28
C ALA A 120 -8.95 -10.13 2.44
N GLY A 121 -8.75 -9.36 3.50
CA GLY A 121 -9.61 -9.34 4.67
C GLY A 121 -10.34 -8.02 4.83
N THR A 122 -11.58 -8.06 5.27
CA THR A 122 -12.45 -6.89 5.36
C THR A 122 -12.45 -6.24 6.73
N GLN A 123 -12.83 -4.97 6.75
CA GLN A 123 -13.12 -4.19 7.95
C GLN A 123 -14.58 -3.70 7.93
N ALA A 124 -15.48 -4.45 8.54
CA ALA A 124 -16.86 -4.05 8.72
C ALA A 124 -17.09 -3.52 10.14
N VAL A 125 -17.99 -2.58 10.29
CA VAL A 125 -18.41 -2.04 11.61
C VAL A 125 -18.97 -3.16 12.50
N GLU A 126 -19.73 -4.11 11.92
CA GLU A 126 -20.19 -5.28 12.63
C GLU A 126 -19.19 -6.44 12.50
N ALA A 127 -18.59 -6.85 13.60
CA ALA A 127 -17.58 -7.92 13.63
C ALA A 127 -18.01 -9.22 12.92
N SER A 128 -19.31 -9.52 12.93
CA SER A 128 -19.88 -10.73 12.30
C SER A 128 -20.00 -10.66 10.78
N LYS A 129 -19.84 -9.49 10.17
CA LYS A 129 -19.91 -9.27 8.72
C LYS A 129 -18.55 -9.36 8.02
N ASN A 130 -17.49 -9.43 8.80
CA ASN A 130 -16.16 -9.54 8.24
C ASN A 130 -15.94 -10.87 7.54
N VAL A 131 -15.19 -10.80 6.45
CA VAL A 131 -14.85 -11.95 5.62
C VAL A 131 -13.37 -11.96 5.26
N LEU A 132 -12.85 -13.15 5.01
CA LEU A 132 -11.60 -13.37 4.33
C LEU A 132 -11.93 -13.91 2.95
N SER A 133 -11.53 -13.20 1.90
CA SER A 133 -11.91 -13.44 0.52
C SER A 133 -10.72 -13.89 -0.32
N VAL A 134 -10.91 -14.96 -1.10
CA VAL A 134 -10.03 -15.32 -2.21
C VAL A 134 -10.65 -14.74 -3.47
N MET A 135 -9.91 -13.89 -4.16
CA MET A 135 -10.35 -13.16 -5.35
C MET A 135 -9.43 -13.53 -6.52
N ARG A 136 -10.00 -14.01 -7.61
CA ARG A 136 -9.29 -14.20 -8.87
C ARG A 136 -9.69 -13.09 -9.83
N VAL A 137 -8.70 -12.31 -10.24
CA VAL A 137 -8.84 -11.33 -11.32
C VAL A 137 -8.24 -11.93 -12.57
N SER A 138 -9.04 -12.09 -13.60
CA SER A 138 -8.63 -12.68 -14.87
C SER A 138 -8.96 -11.74 -16.04
N ARG A 139 -8.31 -11.97 -17.19
CA ARG A 139 -8.46 -11.12 -18.38
C ARG A 139 -8.00 -9.68 -18.15
N ILE A 140 -6.96 -9.50 -17.34
CA ILE A 140 -6.29 -8.19 -17.17
C ILE A 140 -5.58 -7.90 -18.49
N LYS A 141 -6.15 -6.99 -19.28
CA LYS A 141 -5.66 -6.60 -20.59
C LYS A 141 -4.72 -5.40 -20.49
N LYS A 142 -4.00 -5.14 -21.58
CA LYS A 142 -3.21 -3.92 -21.74
C LYS A 142 -4.16 -2.72 -21.84
N THR A 143 -3.90 -1.65 -21.08
CA THR A 143 -4.66 -0.40 -21.16
C THR A 143 -4.11 0.48 -22.26
N ARG A 144 -2.78 0.56 -22.37
CA ARG A 144 -2.08 1.32 -23.40
C ARG A 144 -2.40 0.75 -24.80
N ARG A 145 -2.85 1.60 -25.70
CA ARG A 145 -2.98 1.28 -27.12
C ARG A 145 -1.62 1.49 -27.79
N ASP A 146 -1.14 0.48 -28.52
CA ASP A 146 0.07 0.63 -29.34
C ASP A 146 -0.28 1.47 -30.57
N ALA A 147 0.36 2.62 -30.73
CA ALA A 147 0.08 3.56 -31.82
C ALA A 147 0.26 2.94 -33.23
N ASP A 148 1.00 1.84 -33.33
CA ASP A 148 1.26 1.12 -34.59
C ASP A 148 0.19 0.07 -34.93
N ALA A 149 -0.78 -0.22 -34.04
CA ALA A 149 -1.82 -1.22 -34.26
C ALA A 149 -3.10 -0.63 -34.87
N ASP A 150 -3.25 0.69 -34.91
CA ASP A 150 -4.49 1.36 -35.33
C ASP A 150 -4.61 1.60 -36.84
N GLU A 151 -3.60 1.27 -37.66
CA GLU A 151 -3.73 1.46 -39.12
C GLU A 151 -4.53 0.36 -39.86
N ASP A 152 -4.80 -0.81 -39.22
CA ASP A 152 -5.46 -1.93 -39.86
C ASP A 152 -6.86 -2.31 -39.30
N MET A 153 -7.32 -1.64 -38.25
CA MET A 153 -8.65 -1.87 -37.71
C MET A 153 -9.54 -0.63 -37.90
N GLU A 154 -10.25 -0.57 -39.03
CA GLU A 154 -11.43 0.30 -39.17
C GLU A 154 -12.38 0.01 -38.00
N ALA A 155 -12.67 1.07 -37.24
CA ALA A 155 -13.51 1.04 -36.06
C ALA A 155 -14.87 0.37 -36.38
N SER A 156 -15.06 -0.84 -35.92
CA SER A 156 -16.41 -1.36 -35.71
C SER A 156 -16.90 -0.78 -34.37
N ASP A 157 -17.56 0.34 -34.50
CA ASP A 157 -18.25 1.07 -33.44
C ASP A 157 -19.47 0.24 -32.98
N SER A 158 -19.26 -0.81 -32.22
CA SER A 158 -20.32 -1.58 -31.58
C SER A 158 -20.15 -1.47 -30.07
N GLU A 159 -21.03 -0.68 -29.41
CA GLU A 159 -21.16 -0.53 -27.97
C GLU A 159 -21.31 -1.89 -27.23
N ASP A 160 -21.59 -2.97 -27.93
CA ASP A 160 -21.72 -4.33 -27.38
C ASP A 160 -20.36 -5.02 -27.09
N ASP A 161 -19.23 -4.53 -27.62
CA ASP A 161 -17.91 -5.17 -27.46
C ASP A 161 -17.13 -4.73 -26.20
N GLU A 162 -17.47 -3.59 -25.57
CA GLU A 162 -16.80 -3.11 -24.37
C GLU A 162 -17.05 -4.00 -23.15
N SER A 163 -18.27 -4.56 -23.01
CA SER A 163 -18.61 -5.42 -21.86
C SER A 163 -17.86 -6.76 -21.86
N ASP A 164 -17.45 -7.24 -23.04
CA ASP A 164 -16.70 -8.50 -23.18
C ASP A 164 -15.18 -8.31 -22.95
N ASN A 165 -14.73 -7.06 -22.86
CA ASN A 165 -13.33 -6.68 -22.73
C ASN A 165 -12.87 -6.44 -21.28
N ALA A 166 -13.77 -6.22 -20.34
CA ALA A 166 -13.43 -5.92 -18.94
C ALA A 166 -12.79 -7.11 -18.22
N PRO A 167 -11.89 -6.86 -17.24
CA PRO A 167 -11.39 -7.89 -16.33
C PRO A 167 -12.55 -8.59 -15.62
N THR A 168 -12.37 -9.88 -15.34
CA THR A 168 -13.39 -10.67 -14.65
C THR A 168 -12.94 -10.94 -13.23
N LEU A 169 -13.74 -10.52 -12.25
CA LEU A 169 -13.51 -10.78 -10.83
C LEU A 169 -14.37 -11.98 -10.39
N THR A 170 -13.72 -12.99 -9.80
CA THR A 170 -14.37 -14.13 -9.17
C THR A 170 -14.00 -14.17 -7.70
N VAL A 171 -14.99 -14.26 -6.81
CA VAL A 171 -14.78 -14.17 -5.36
C VAL A 171 -15.33 -15.40 -4.65
N ALA A 172 -14.58 -15.92 -3.69
CA ALA A 172 -15.03 -16.93 -2.75
C ALA A 172 -14.58 -16.56 -1.33
N SER A 173 -15.54 -16.34 -0.44
CA SER A 173 -15.29 -15.80 0.90
C SER A 173 -15.60 -16.79 2.01
N VAL A 174 -14.89 -16.66 3.12
CA VAL A 174 -15.19 -17.31 4.40
C VAL A 174 -15.48 -16.26 5.46
N VAL A 175 -16.39 -16.59 6.39
CA VAL A 175 -16.70 -15.71 7.51
C VAL A 175 -15.47 -15.59 8.41
N HIS A 176 -15.05 -14.38 8.68
CA HIS A 176 -13.98 -14.04 9.63
C HIS A 176 -14.60 -13.39 10.88
N HIS A 177 -14.09 -13.73 12.05
CA HIS A 177 -14.58 -13.13 13.29
C HIS A 177 -13.71 -11.93 13.65
N GLY A 178 -14.29 -10.74 13.63
CA GLY A 178 -13.60 -9.46 13.81
C GLY A 178 -13.03 -8.90 12.50
N CYS A 179 -12.58 -7.66 12.54
CA CYS A 179 -11.87 -7.02 11.44
C CYS A 179 -10.55 -7.73 11.14
N VAL A 180 -10.15 -7.72 9.90
CA VAL A 180 -8.84 -8.28 9.49
C VAL A 180 -7.85 -7.14 9.35
N ASN A 181 -6.94 -7.02 10.31
CA ASN A 181 -5.92 -5.98 10.33
C ASN A 181 -4.75 -6.30 9.38
N ARG A 182 -4.40 -7.57 9.22
CA ARG A 182 -3.33 -8.02 8.31
C ARG A 182 -3.59 -9.42 7.78
N VAL A 183 -3.23 -9.62 6.51
CA VAL A 183 -3.30 -10.92 5.81
C VAL A 183 -1.94 -11.26 5.24
N ARG A 184 -1.49 -12.52 5.40
CA ARG A 184 -0.28 -13.03 4.74
C ARG A 184 -0.46 -14.46 4.28
N CYS A 185 -0.22 -14.71 3.01
CA CYS A 185 -0.20 -16.05 2.42
C CYS A 185 1.13 -16.73 2.70
N LEU A 186 1.10 -18.02 3.05
CA LEU A 186 2.32 -18.81 3.22
C LEU A 186 3.03 -18.96 1.85
N PRO A 187 4.24 -18.44 1.66
CA PRO A 187 4.90 -18.42 0.34
C PRO A 187 5.06 -19.82 -0.30
N GLN A 188 5.30 -20.84 0.52
CA GLN A 188 5.49 -22.22 0.05
C GLN A 188 4.17 -22.96 -0.17
N LYS A 189 3.05 -22.48 0.41
CA LYS A 189 1.70 -23.03 0.28
C LYS A 189 0.67 -21.91 0.28
N PRO A 190 0.44 -21.23 -0.84
CA PRO A 190 -0.34 -19.96 -0.89
C PRO A 190 -1.78 -20.07 -0.39
N ASN A 191 -2.34 -21.29 -0.37
CA ASN A 191 -3.69 -21.53 0.18
C ASN A 191 -3.73 -21.58 1.72
N LYS A 192 -2.57 -21.56 2.38
CA LYS A 192 -2.47 -21.38 3.84
C LYS A 192 -2.25 -19.90 4.13
N VAL A 193 -3.14 -19.32 4.92
CA VAL A 193 -3.19 -17.90 5.15
C VAL A 193 -3.21 -17.61 6.64
N ALA A 194 -2.41 -16.65 7.08
CA ALA A 194 -2.47 -16.11 8.43
C ALA A 194 -3.19 -14.75 8.41
N THR A 195 -4.03 -14.52 9.42
CA THR A 195 -4.72 -13.25 9.63
C THR A 195 -4.50 -12.74 11.05
N TRP A 196 -4.30 -11.43 11.18
CA TRP A 196 -4.43 -10.69 12.44
C TRP A 196 -5.84 -10.10 12.54
N SER A 197 -6.48 -10.28 13.68
CA SER A 197 -7.82 -9.72 13.94
C SER A 197 -7.77 -8.65 15.03
N ASP A 198 -8.64 -7.63 14.91
CA ASP A 198 -8.91 -6.63 15.95
C ASP A 198 -9.38 -7.23 17.27
N SER A 199 -9.81 -8.50 17.26
CA SER A 199 -10.16 -9.26 18.47
C SER A 199 -8.94 -9.71 19.29
N GLY A 200 -7.71 -9.36 18.89
CA GLY A 200 -6.46 -9.79 19.53
C GLY A 200 -6.05 -11.23 19.18
N HIS A 201 -6.61 -11.80 18.13
CA HIS A 201 -6.34 -13.17 17.74
C HIS A 201 -5.58 -13.26 16.42
N VAL A 202 -4.59 -14.15 16.37
CA VAL A 202 -3.97 -14.59 15.10
C VAL A 202 -4.56 -15.93 14.70
N MET A 203 -5.03 -16.01 13.46
CA MET A 203 -5.71 -17.20 12.94
C MET A 203 -5.00 -17.72 11.70
N ILE A 204 -4.91 -19.06 11.58
CA ILE A 204 -4.38 -19.72 10.38
C ILE A 204 -5.51 -20.45 9.68
N TRP A 205 -5.63 -20.21 8.39
CA TRP A 205 -6.69 -20.69 7.53
C TRP A 205 -6.15 -21.65 6.47
N ASP A 206 -6.99 -22.61 6.06
CA ASP A 206 -6.80 -23.39 4.83
C ASP A 206 -7.90 -22.98 3.84
N LEU A 207 -7.52 -22.22 2.83
CA LEU A 207 -8.42 -21.68 1.80
C LEU A 207 -8.36 -22.49 0.50
N SER A 208 -7.87 -23.74 0.53
CA SER A 208 -7.73 -24.59 -0.68
C SER A 208 -9.06 -24.81 -1.41
N ALA A 209 -10.16 -24.93 -0.66
CA ALA A 209 -11.50 -25.08 -1.26
C ALA A 209 -11.95 -23.78 -1.98
N GLN A 210 -11.69 -22.62 -1.39
CA GLN A 210 -12.02 -21.32 -1.97
C GLN A 210 -11.15 -21.04 -3.20
N ALA A 211 -9.85 -21.32 -3.11
CA ALA A 211 -8.94 -21.21 -4.24
C ALA A 211 -9.38 -22.10 -5.41
N THR A 212 -9.72 -23.36 -5.15
CA THR A 212 -10.26 -24.28 -6.19
C THR A 212 -11.54 -23.73 -6.78
N LYS A 213 -12.44 -23.17 -5.96
CA LYS A 213 -13.72 -22.63 -6.41
C LYS A 213 -13.53 -21.46 -7.39
N VAL A 214 -12.68 -20.48 -7.06
CA VAL A 214 -12.43 -19.33 -7.95
C VAL A 214 -11.71 -19.74 -9.24
N MET A 215 -10.89 -20.78 -9.20
CA MET A 215 -10.18 -21.32 -10.37
C MET A 215 -11.11 -22.11 -11.31
N THR A 216 -12.10 -22.83 -10.78
CA THR A 216 -13.01 -23.67 -11.57
C THR A 216 -14.30 -22.95 -11.99
N SER A 217 -14.57 -21.76 -11.44
CA SER A 217 -15.74 -20.97 -11.81
C SER A 217 -15.67 -20.56 -13.28
N THR A 218 -16.65 -21.02 -14.08
CA THR A 218 -16.79 -20.65 -15.48
C THR A 218 -17.62 -19.36 -15.62
N LYS A 219 -17.48 -18.68 -16.76
CA LYS A 219 -18.05 -17.35 -17.09
C LYS A 219 -19.58 -17.16 -16.88
N ASP A 220 -20.32 -18.23 -16.60
CA ASP A 220 -21.78 -18.21 -16.58
C ASP A 220 -22.38 -17.74 -15.23
N ALA A 221 -21.57 -17.49 -14.24
CA ALA A 221 -22.03 -16.90 -12.98
C ALA A 221 -22.27 -15.40 -13.16
N LYS A 222 -23.36 -15.02 -13.82
CA LYS A 222 -23.87 -13.64 -13.91
C LYS A 222 -23.93 -13.04 -12.51
N GLY A 223 -22.89 -12.31 -12.11
CA GLY A 223 -22.90 -11.35 -11.02
C GLY A 223 -23.36 -11.84 -9.63
N LYS A 224 -23.60 -13.15 -9.44
CA LYS A 224 -24.06 -13.64 -8.14
C LYS A 224 -22.85 -14.03 -7.30
N VAL A 225 -22.51 -13.16 -6.36
CA VAL A 225 -21.56 -13.48 -5.29
C VAL A 225 -22.20 -14.52 -4.38
N ASP A 226 -21.54 -15.66 -4.23
CA ASP A 226 -22.03 -16.68 -3.29
C ASP A 226 -21.85 -16.18 -1.84
N PRO A 227 -22.77 -16.53 -0.95
CA PRO A 227 -22.67 -16.12 0.47
C PRO A 227 -21.37 -16.68 1.08
N PRO A 228 -20.77 -15.94 2.01
CA PRO A 228 -19.57 -16.38 2.72
C PRO A 228 -19.77 -17.73 3.41
N GLN A 229 -18.80 -18.62 3.26
CA GLN A 229 -18.84 -19.95 3.89
C GLN A 229 -18.37 -19.87 5.34
N ARG A 230 -18.99 -20.66 6.22
CA ARG A 230 -18.50 -20.84 7.59
C ARG A 230 -17.44 -21.94 7.61
N VAL A 231 -16.18 -21.53 7.66
CA VAL A 231 -15.04 -22.43 7.80
C VAL A 231 -14.35 -22.12 9.12
N THR A 232 -13.91 -23.16 9.83
CA THR A 232 -13.13 -22.97 11.07
C THR A 232 -11.65 -22.81 10.72
N PRO A 233 -10.94 -21.83 11.35
CA PRO A 233 -9.50 -21.73 11.22
C PRO A 233 -8.80 -23.05 11.62
N THR A 234 -7.70 -23.37 10.98
CA THR A 234 -6.87 -24.53 11.33
C THR A 234 -6.28 -24.35 12.73
N GLN A 235 -5.95 -23.12 13.09
CA GLN A 235 -5.46 -22.75 14.42
C GLN A 235 -5.88 -21.31 14.76
N VAL A 236 -6.13 -21.06 16.05
CA VAL A 236 -6.36 -19.73 16.62
C VAL A 236 -5.41 -19.58 17.80
N PHE A 237 -4.68 -18.48 17.84
CA PHE A 237 -3.84 -18.08 18.96
C PHE A 237 -4.45 -16.88 19.68
N THR A 238 -4.60 -17.02 20.99
CA THR A 238 -5.21 -16.04 21.87
C THR A 238 -4.25 -15.54 22.95
N GLY A 239 -2.94 -15.73 22.72
CA GLY A 239 -1.93 -15.40 23.72
C GLY A 239 -1.39 -13.98 23.64
N HIS A 240 -1.71 -13.25 22.59
CA HIS A 240 -1.45 -11.81 22.51
C HIS A 240 -2.33 -11.04 23.49
N LYS A 241 -1.86 -9.90 23.96
CA LYS A 241 -2.56 -9.07 24.97
C LYS A 241 -3.38 -7.95 24.36
N ASP A 242 -3.14 -7.66 23.11
CA ASP A 242 -3.78 -6.58 22.36
C ASP A 242 -3.96 -7.02 20.91
N GLU A 243 -4.64 -6.23 20.10
CA GLU A 243 -4.65 -6.38 18.66
C GLU A 243 -3.25 -6.12 18.07
N GLY A 244 -3.06 -6.43 16.79
CA GLY A 244 -1.79 -6.15 16.12
C GLY A 244 -1.93 -6.13 14.59
N TYR A 245 -0.83 -5.71 13.97
CA TYR A 245 -0.69 -5.57 12.52
C TYR A 245 0.50 -6.38 12.00
N ALA A 246 1.49 -6.61 12.85
CA ALA A 246 2.74 -7.25 12.49
C ALA A 246 2.58 -8.76 12.37
N ILE A 247 2.73 -9.31 11.16
CA ILE A 247 2.71 -10.75 10.90
C ILE A 247 3.47 -11.07 9.60
N ASP A 248 4.36 -12.06 9.64
CA ASP A 248 5.08 -12.52 8.45
C ASP A 248 5.45 -13.99 8.53
N TRP A 249 5.43 -14.66 7.37
CA TRP A 249 5.89 -16.02 7.16
C TRP A 249 7.35 -16.05 6.75
N SER A 250 8.11 -16.97 7.34
CA SER A 250 9.50 -17.17 6.92
C SER A 250 9.59 -17.66 5.47
N PRO A 251 10.33 -16.96 4.60
CA PRO A 251 10.57 -17.43 3.24
C PRO A 251 11.54 -18.63 3.20
N VAL A 252 12.36 -18.81 4.24
CA VAL A 252 13.40 -19.85 4.33
C VAL A 252 12.88 -21.10 5.04
N CYS A 253 12.04 -20.94 6.07
CA CYS A 253 11.52 -22.07 6.86
C CYS A 253 10.03 -22.22 6.59
N GLU A 254 9.66 -23.25 5.83
CA GLU A 254 8.25 -23.51 5.50
C GLU A 254 7.36 -23.56 6.74
N GLY A 255 6.34 -22.72 6.75
CA GLY A 255 5.34 -22.66 7.81
C GLY A 255 5.77 -21.98 9.11
N ARG A 256 6.99 -21.46 9.22
CA ARG A 256 7.38 -20.64 10.37
C ARG A 256 6.77 -19.24 10.25
N LEU A 257 6.16 -18.77 11.33
CA LEU A 257 5.47 -17.47 11.39
C LEU A 257 6.01 -16.65 12.55
N ALA A 258 5.93 -15.33 12.44
CA ALA A 258 6.08 -14.38 13.55
C ALA A 258 4.86 -13.46 13.60
N SER A 259 4.44 -13.07 14.82
CA SER A 259 3.35 -12.11 15.03
C SER A 259 3.69 -11.16 16.17
N GLY A 260 3.38 -9.88 16.02
CA GLY A 260 3.61 -8.82 17.00
C GLY A 260 2.32 -8.08 17.33
N ASP A 261 2.15 -7.66 18.59
CA ASP A 261 0.98 -6.94 19.08
C ASP A 261 1.24 -5.47 19.40
N CYS A 262 0.18 -4.69 19.59
CA CYS A 262 0.26 -3.28 19.98
C CYS A 262 0.76 -3.08 21.41
N ALA A 263 0.90 -4.14 22.21
CA ALA A 263 1.53 -4.11 23.53
C ALA A 263 3.05 -4.32 23.48
N GLY A 264 3.64 -4.47 22.27
CA GLY A 264 5.09 -4.61 22.06
C GLY A 264 5.62 -6.03 22.22
N ALA A 265 4.75 -7.05 22.29
CA ALA A 265 5.15 -8.44 22.41
C ALA A 265 5.15 -9.17 21.06
N ILE A 266 6.18 -9.98 20.81
CA ILE A 266 6.31 -10.77 19.59
C ILE A 266 6.33 -12.25 19.94
N HIS A 267 5.60 -13.06 19.16
CA HIS A 267 5.62 -14.52 19.24
C HIS A 267 6.10 -15.14 17.94
N THR A 268 6.86 -16.24 18.04
CA THR A 268 7.24 -17.05 16.88
C THR A 268 6.51 -18.38 16.96
N TRP A 269 6.16 -18.92 15.79
CA TRP A 269 5.37 -20.10 15.60
C TRP A 269 6.15 -21.10 14.77
N ASP A 270 6.39 -22.26 15.31
CA ASP A 270 7.09 -23.34 14.62
C ASP A 270 6.12 -24.44 14.19
N PRO A 271 6.16 -24.90 12.93
CA PRO A 271 5.26 -25.93 12.46
C PRO A 271 5.61 -27.29 13.08
N VAL A 272 4.63 -27.92 13.73
CA VAL A 272 4.78 -29.23 14.35
C VAL A 272 3.59 -30.10 13.99
N GLN A 273 3.81 -31.21 13.25
CA GLN A 273 2.80 -32.23 12.92
C GLN A 273 1.49 -31.65 12.34
N GLY A 274 1.58 -30.63 11.45
CA GLY A 274 0.43 -29.99 10.80
C GLY A 274 -0.29 -28.94 11.64
N LYS A 275 0.25 -28.61 12.81
CA LYS A 275 -0.16 -27.49 13.67
C LYS A 275 1.03 -26.59 13.93
N TRP A 276 0.84 -25.54 14.70
CA TRP A 276 1.89 -24.62 15.11
C TRP A 276 2.08 -24.66 16.62
N ASP A 277 3.32 -24.86 17.04
CA ASP A 277 3.75 -24.61 18.41
C ASP A 277 4.12 -23.13 18.54
N VAL A 278 3.42 -22.40 19.39
CA VAL A 278 3.67 -20.98 19.62
C VAL A 278 4.48 -20.82 20.89
N GLY A 279 5.61 -20.17 20.81
CA GLY A 279 6.48 -19.95 21.96
C GLY A 279 5.74 -19.27 23.11
N ALA A 280 5.67 -19.93 24.27
CA ALA A 280 4.93 -19.42 25.43
C ALA A 280 5.49 -18.09 25.98
N THR A 281 6.81 -17.86 25.83
CA THR A 281 7.46 -16.61 26.25
C THR A 281 7.62 -15.70 25.03
N PRO A 282 7.02 -14.51 25.04
CA PRO A 282 7.18 -13.54 23.95
C PRO A 282 8.61 -12.98 23.92
N PHE A 283 9.03 -12.51 22.75
CA PHE A 283 10.16 -11.61 22.62
C PHE A 283 9.72 -10.23 23.11
N THR A 284 10.53 -9.61 23.93
CA THR A 284 10.28 -8.29 24.50
C THR A 284 11.48 -7.38 24.29
N GLY A 285 11.25 -6.17 23.84
CA GLY A 285 12.31 -5.20 23.53
C GLY A 285 11.74 -3.90 23.00
N HIS A 286 10.63 -3.94 22.29
CA HIS A 286 9.87 -2.74 21.95
C HIS A 286 9.15 -2.19 23.20
N THR A 287 8.99 -0.87 23.23
CA THR A 287 8.32 -0.14 24.32
C THR A 287 6.96 0.42 23.90
N SER A 288 6.57 0.22 22.65
CA SER A 288 5.28 0.59 22.06
C SER A 288 4.84 -0.50 21.07
N SER A 289 3.75 -0.24 20.34
CA SER A 289 3.17 -1.12 19.34
C SER A 289 4.21 -1.62 18.33
N VAL A 290 4.16 -2.92 18.00
CA VAL A 290 4.89 -3.50 16.88
C VAL A 290 4.03 -3.36 15.63
N GLU A 291 4.47 -2.52 14.71
CA GLU A 291 3.68 -2.16 13.53
C GLU A 291 3.90 -3.13 12.36
N ASP A 292 5.15 -3.56 12.15
CA ASP A 292 5.46 -4.53 11.10
C ASP A 292 6.58 -5.48 11.53
N ILE A 293 6.64 -6.64 10.88
CA ILE A 293 7.62 -7.69 11.15
C ILE A 293 7.94 -8.43 9.86
N GLN A 294 9.23 -8.74 9.65
CA GLN A 294 9.65 -9.55 8.51
C GLN A 294 10.77 -10.51 8.87
N TRP A 295 10.66 -11.75 8.38
CA TRP A 295 11.74 -12.72 8.43
C TRP A 295 12.82 -12.40 7.41
N SER A 296 14.07 -12.68 7.81
CA SER A 296 15.20 -12.58 6.89
C SER A 296 14.97 -13.46 5.64
N PRO A 297 15.21 -12.90 4.45
CA PRO A 297 15.12 -13.66 3.22
C PRO A 297 16.24 -14.68 3.04
N GLY A 298 17.34 -14.59 3.80
CA GLY A 298 18.50 -15.47 3.69
C GLY A 298 18.83 -16.27 4.95
N GLU A 299 18.44 -15.78 6.14
CA GLU A 299 18.82 -16.39 7.43
C GLU A 299 17.61 -17.01 8.12
N ARG A 300 17.79 -18.30 8.47
CA ARG A 300 16.70 -19.11 9.01
C ARG A 300 16.10 -18.57 10.31
N ASP A 301 16.94 -18.08 11.23
CA ASP A 301 16.55 -17.78 12.60
C ASP A 301 16.57 -16.27 12.91
N VAL A 302 16.65 -15.42 11.87
CA VAL A 302 16.68 -13.97 11.99
C VAL A 302 15.39 -13.36 11.47
N PHE A 303 14.85 -12.41 12.23
CA PHE A 303 13.75 -11.56 11.79
C PHE A 303 13.95 -10.13 12.31
N MET A 304 13.25 -9.19 11.71
CA MET A 304 13.23 -7.78 12.12
C MET A 304 11.80 -7.35 12.44
N SER A 305 11.68 -6.35 13.29
CA SER A 305 10.42 -5.66 13.56
C SER A 305 10.63 -4.16 13.67
N CYS A 306 9.62 -3.39 13.26
CA CYS A 306 9.55 -1.95 13.50
C CYS A 306 8.41 -1.61 14.46
N SER A 307 8.49 -0.43 15.09
CA SER A 307 7.58 -0.06 16.16
C SER A 307 7.33 1.44 16.22
N ALA A 308 6.18 1.79 16.78
CA ALA A 308 5.84 3.14 17.19
C ALA A 308 6.79 3.70 18.29
N ASP A 309 7.75 2.92 18.79
CA ASP A 309 8.84 3.39 19.63
C ASP A 309 10.02 4.01 18.85
N GLN A 310 9.84 4.25 17.52
CA GLN A 310 10.82 4.87 16.61
C GLN A 310 12.03 3.99 16.31
N THR A 311 11.97 2.71 16.67
CA THR A 311 13.09 1.78 16.50
C THR A 311 12.76 0.61 15.61
N VAL A 312 13.81 0.09 14.98
CA VAL A 312 13.83 -1.22 14.35
C VAL A 312 14.69 -2.16 15.19
N CYS A 313 14.17 -3.34 15.47
CA CYS A 313 14.86 -4.39 16.20
C CYS A 313 15.20 -5.56 15.27
N VAL A 314 16.42 -6.09 15.40
CA VAL A 314 16.86 -7.35 14.80
C VAL A 314 16.85 -8.43 15.86
N TRP A 315 16.25 -9.58 15.55
CA TRP A 315 16.05 -10.68 16.47
C TRP A 315 16.71 -11.96 16.00
N ASP A 316 17.24 -12.73 16.94
CA ASP A 316 17.59 -14.12 16.74
C ASP A 316 16.52 -14.99 17.45
N ALA A 317 15.79 -15.78 16.69
CA ALA A 317 14.68 -16.62 17.19
C ALA A 317 15.13 -17.63 18.25
N ARG A 318 16.42 -17.94 18.32
CA ARG A 318 17.04 -18.81 19.34
C ARG A 318 17.26 -18.09 20.67
N MET A 319 17.31 -16.75 20.65
CA MET A 319 17.64 -15.89 21.81
C MET A 319 16.44 -14.98 22.15
N ARG A 320 15.54 -15.44 23.00
CA ARG A 320 14.27 -14.76 23.29
C ARG A 320 14.34 -13.59 24.29
N ALA A 321 15.48 -13.39 24.97
CA ALA A 321 15.55 -12.46 26.11
C ALA A 321 15.58 -10.97 25.71
N LYS A 322 16.16 -10.65 24.56
CA LYS A 322 16.32 -9.27 24.06
C LYS A 322 16.63 -9.28 22.56
N PRO A 323 16.42 -8.16 21.86
CA PRO A 323 16.88 -8.05 20.47
C PRO A 323 18.40 -8.17 20.39
N ALA A 324 18.89 -8.74 19.29
CA ALA A 324 20.30 -8.77 18.97
C ALA A 324 20.83 -7.35 18.68
N LEU A 325 19.98 -6.52 18.07
CA LEU A 325 20.29 -5.12 17.76
C LEU A 325 18.97 -4.32 17.84
N ARG A 326 19.06 -3.09 18.38
CA ARG A 326 17.96 -2.12 18.41
C ARG A 326 18.46 -0.77 17.94
N VAL A 327 17.90 -0.26 16.85
CA VAL A 327 18.35 0.98 16.21
C VAL A 327 17.21 1.97 16.13
N LYS A 328 17.43 3.20 16.57
CA LYS A 328 16.50 4.30 16.31
C LYS A 328 16.64 4.71 14.85
N THR A 329 15.61 4.44 14.05
CA THR A 329 15.62 4.65 12.60
C THR A 329 14.94 5.95 12.20
N HIS A 330 13.95 6.41 12.92
CA HIS A 330 13.20 7.64 12.64
C HIS A 330 13.01 8.47 13.92
N ASP A 331 12.51 9.70 13.75
CA ASP A 331 12.10 10.57 14.86
C ASP A 331 10.57 10.55 15.08
N ALA A 332 9.86 9.78 14.26
CA ALA A 332 8.44 9.48 14.35
C ALA A 332 8.22 7.98 14.43
N ASP A 333 6.97 7.55 14.62
CA ASP A 333 6.57 6.15 14.65
C ASP A 333 6.95 5.45 13.34
N VAL A 334 7.52 4.25 13.41
CA VAL A 334 7.89 3.46 12.24
C VAL A 334 6.77 2.48 11.93
N ASN A 335 5.99 2.79 10.90
CA ASN A 335 4.76 2.07 10.59
C ASN A 335 4.99 0.80 9.77
N VAL A 336 5.98 0.83 8.89
CA VAL A 336 6.20 -0.24 7.90
C VAL A 336 7.68 -0.45 7.65
N MET A 337 7.99 -1.68 7.26
CA MET A 337 9.32 -2.04 6.81
C MET A 337 9.24 -3.05 5.66
N SER A 338 10.26 -3.06 4.82
CA SER A 338 10.40 -4.08 3.79
C SER A 338 11.85 -4.52 3.68
N TRP A 339 12.06 -5.83 3.71
CA TRP A 339 13.38 -6.44 3.57
C TRP A 339 13.60 -6.88 2.13
N ASN A 340 14.65 -6.38 1.50
CA ASN A 340 14.96 -6.71 0.12
C ASN A 340 15.32 -8.19 -0.04
N ARG A 341 14.55 -8.90 -0.84
CA ARG A 341 14.74 -10.35 -1.05
C ARG A 341 15.87 -10.69 -2.02
N LEU A 342 16.27 -9.74 -2.86
CA LEU A 342 17.36 -9.89 -3.83
C LEU A 342 18.69 -9.37 -3.28
N ALA A 343 18.66 -8.31 -2.48
CA ALA A 343 19.81 -7.73 -1.78
C ALA A 343 19.58 -7.81 -0.25
N ASN A 344 19.88 -8.95 0.35
CA ASN A 344 19.56 -9.29 1.75
C ASN A 344 20.14 -8.32 2.80
N CYS A 345 21.05 -7.44 2.41
CA CYS A 345 21.58 -6.39 3.29
C CYS A 345 20.77 -5.09 3.24
N MET A 346 19.77 -4.97 2.37
CA MET A 346 18.98 -3.75 2.19
C MET A 346 17.62 -3.85 2.86
N VAL A 347 17.25 -2.82 3.62
CA VAL A 347 15.94 -2.69 4.28
C VAL A 347 15.42 -1.28 4.02
N ALA A 348 14.12 -1.19 3.73
CA ALA A 348 13.39 0.08 3.66
C ALA A 348 12.48 0.22 4.89
N THR A 349 12.35 1.43 5.41
CA THR A 349 11.44 1.76 6.53
C THR A 349 10.65 3.02 6.20
N GLY A 350 9.36 3.01 6.48
CA GLY A 350 8.46 4.15 6.32
C GLY A 350 7.89 4.59 7.66
N ALA A 351 7.79 5.89 7.87
CA ALA A 351 7.40 6.47 9.15
C ALA A 351 6.20 7.41 9.05
N ASP A 352 5.70 7.79 10.22
CA ASP A 352 4.52 8.65 10.39
C ASP A 352 4.76 10.09 9.90
N ASP A 353 6.03 10.51 9.84
CA ASP A 353 6.44 11.81 9.29
C ASP A 353 6.51 11.85 7.75
N GLY A 354 6.13 10.78 7.08
CA GLY A 354 6.20 10.64 5.63
C GLY A 354 7.59 10.31 5.10
N SER A 355 8.59 10.15 5.95
CA SER A 355 9.94 9.79 5.51
C SER A 355 10.05 8.31 5.17
N LEU A 356 10.71 8.03 4.03
CA LEU A 356 11.11 6.70 3.58
C LEU A 356 12.62 6.61 3.62
N ARG A 357 13.18 5.72 4.47
CA ARG A 357 14.62 5.55 4.63
C ARG A 357 15.07 4.17 4.19
N ILE A 358 16.24 4.15 3.53
CA ILE A 358 16.89 2.92 3.06
C ILE A 358 18.12 2.67 3.89
N TRP A 359 18.27 1.45 4.36
CA TRP A 359 19.34 1.03 5.28
C TRP A 359 20.16 -0.10 4.69
N ASP A 360 21.46 -0.04 4.92
CA ASP A 360 22.37 -1.17 4.70
C ASP A 360 22.69 -1.82 6.04
N LEU A 361 22.26 -3.06 6.22
CA LEU A 361 22.44 -3.81 7.48
C LEU A 361 23.91 -4.03 7.87
N ARG A 362 24.83 -3.91 6.91
CA ARG A 362 26.29 -3.97 7.19
C ARG A 362 26.77 -2.77 8.01
N ASN A 363 26.07 -1.65 7.93
CA ASN A 363 26.35 -0.40 8.64
C ASN A 363 25.26 -0.07 9.68
N PHE A 364 24.32 -0.98 9.91
CA PHE A 364 23.20 -0.79 10.81
C PHE A 364 23.64 -1.00 12.28
N ASN A 365 23.84 0.08 13.03
CA ASN A 365 24.35 0.03 14.39
C ASN A 365 23.68 1.06 15.31
N GLU A 366 23.65 0.76 16.64
CA GLU A 366 22.97 1.58 17.64
C GLU A 366 23.64 2.95 17.87
N SER A 367 24.96 3.03 17.72
CA SER A 367 25.73 4.20 18.12
C SER A 367 25.69 5.33 17.11
N ASN A 368 25.63 4.99 15.82
CA ASN A 368 25.61 5.95 14.72
C ASN A 368 24.90 5.34 13.51
N PRO A 369 23.57 5.29 13.53
CA PRO A 369 22.81 4.74 12.41
C PRO A 369 22.99 5.62 11.16
N GLN A 370 23.38 5.00 10.05
CA GLN A 370 23.53 5.68 8.76
C GLN A 370 22.57 5.06 7.75
N PHE A 371 21.70 5.87 7.20
CA PHE A 371 20.86 5.47 6.07
C PHE A 371 21.60 5.65 4.75
N VAL A 372 21.28 4.83 3.75
CA VAL A 372 21.78 4.93 2.37
C VAL A 372 21.06 6.04 1.62
N ALA A 373 19.74 6.14 1.83
CA ALA A 373 18.89 7.18 1.24
C ALA A 373 17.79 7.58 2.22
N ASN A 374 17.33 8.83 2.10
CA ASN A 374 16.20 9.37 2.83
C ASN A 374 15.33 10.19 1.87
N PHE A 375 14.11 9.70 1.65
CA PHE A 375 13.13 10.35 0.80
C PHE A 375 12.06 11.00 1.66
N THR A 376 11.81 12.28 1.45
CA THR A 376 10.80 13.10 2.15
C THR A 376 9.74 13.61 1.20
N PHE A 377 9.46 12.85 0.15
CA PHE A 377 8.48 13.21 -0.87
C PHE A 377 7.05 13.09 -0.36
N HIS A 378 6.74 12.05 0.40
CA HIS A 378 5.43 11.89 1.02
C HIS A 378 5.19 12.96 2.09
N ARG A 379 3.95 13.46 2.15
CA ARG A 379 3.54 14.54 3.07
C ARG A 379 2.68 14.06 4.24
N ALA A 380 2.38 12.77 4.26
CA ALA A 380 1.59 12.12 5.28
C ALA A 380 2.22 10.75 5.62
N PRO A 381 1.76 10.05 6.65
CA PRO A 381 2.29 8.75 7.05
C PRO A 381 2.47 7.79 5.90
N VAL A 382 3.63 7.14 5.82
CA VAL A 382 3.86 6.02 4.91
C VAL A 382 3.07 4.82 5.41
N THR A 383 2.18 4.29 4.58
CA THR A 383 1.26 3.21 4.95
C THR A 383 1.76 1.83 4.55
N SER A 384 2.54 1.74 3.48
CA SER A 384 3.14 0.49 3.03
C SER A 384 4.39 0.72 2.18
N VAL A 385 5.32 -0.24 2.23
CA VAL A 385 6.53 -0.28 1.41
C VAL A 385 6.76 -1.71 0.95
N ASP A 386 7.11 -1.91 -0.32
CA ASP A 386 7.45 -3.23 -0.85
C ASP A 386 8.59 -3.15 -1.87
N TRP A 387 9.63 -3.99 -1.69
CA TRP A 387 10.71 -4.12 -2.66
C TRP A 387 10.26 -4.95 -3.86
N ALA A 388 10.66 -4.52 -5.05
CA ALA A 388 10.35 -5.27 -6.26
C ALA A 388 11.02 -6.66 -6.25
N PRO A 389 10.26 -7.73 -6.53
CA PRO A 389 10.81 -9.08 -6.53
C PRO A 389 11.65 -9.41 -7.78
N PHE A 390 11.69 -8.51 -8.75
CA PHE A 390 12.39 -8.65 -10.03
C PHE A 390 13.62 -7.74 -10.17
N ASP A 391 13.74 -6.71 -9.32
CA ASP A 391 14.85 -5.76 -9.32
C ASP A 391 15.25 -5.36 -7.89
N SER A 392 16.54 -5.43 -7.57
CA SER A 392 17.07 -5.14 -6.23
C SER A 392 17.17 -3.65 -5.90
N ALA A 393 17.10 -2.77 -6.89
CA ALA A 393 17.16 -1.32 -6.72
C ALA A 393 15.77 -0.68 -6.67
N MET A 394 14.71 -1.40 -7.07
CA MET A 394 13.38 -0.87 -7.22
C MET A 394 12.48 -1.18 -6.02
N LEU A 395 11.70 -0.19 -5.57
CA LEU A 395 10.70 -0.36 -4.51
C LEU A 395 9.48 0.53 -4.77
N ALA A 396 8.37 0.19 -4.12
CA ALA A 396 7.16 1.00 -4.11
C ALA A 396 6.79 1.41 -2.69
N SER A 397 6.21 2.59 -2.53
CA SER A 397 5.66 3.09 -1.27
C SER A 397 4.27 3.66 -1.47
N SER A 398 3.40 3.49 -0.48
CA SER A 398 2.10 4.16 -0.41
C SER A 398 2.02 5.05 0.83
N SER A 399 1.23 6.12 0.76
CA SER A 399 1.09 7.07 1.86
C SER A 399 -0.35 7.57 1.99
N ALA A 400 -0.70 7.99 3.19
CA ALA A 400 -1.97 8.65 3.49
C ALA A 400 -2.13 10.02 2.79
N ASP A 401 -1.12 10.48 2.04
CA ASP A 401 -1.22 11.63 1.13
C ASP A 401 -1.91 11.32 -0.21
N ASN A 402 -2.54 10.14 -0.32
CA ASN A 402 -3.24 9.64 -1.50
C ASN A 402 -2.32 9.35 -2.71
N THR A 403 -1.03 9.16 -2.46
CA THR A 403 -0.06 8.82 -3.52
C THR A 403 0.55 7.43 -3.30
N VAL A 404 0.88 6.79 -4.42
CA VAL A 404 1.73 5.60 -4.48
C VAL A 404 2.93 5.93 -5.36
N CYS A 405 4.13 5.77 -4.83
CA CYS A 405 5.37 6.11 -5.51
C CYS A 405 6.17 4.87 -5.86
N VAL A 406 6.76 4.87 -7.04
CA VAL A 406 7.75 3.87 -7.47
C VAL A 406 9.12 4.53 -7.52
N TRP A 407 10.10 3.88 -6.93
CA TRP A 407 11.46 4.37 -6.75
C TRP A 407 12.45 3.41 -7.39
N ASP A 408 13.49 3.97 -8.04
CA ASP A 408 14.64 3.23 -8.51
C ASP A 408 15.92 3.85 -7.94
N LEU A 409 16.58 3.13 -7.03
CA LEU A 409 17.80 3.58 -6.35
C LEU A 409 19.03 3.57 -7.28
N ALA A 410 18.95 2.92 -8.45
CA ALA A 410 20.03 2.91 -9.43
C ALA A 410 20.10 4.19 -10.26
N VAL A 411 19.04 5.02 -10.23
CA VAL A 411 19.01 6.28 -10.98
C VAL A 411 19.78 7.36 -10.23
N GLU A 412 20.78 7.92 -10.88
CA GLU A 412 21.57 9.05 -10.39
C GLU A 412 21.28 10.28 -11.28
N ARG A 413 21.29 11.48 -10.67
CA ARG A 413 21.23 12.73 -11.45
C ARG A 413 22.51 12.86 -12.29
N ALA A 414 22.34 13.27 -13.54
CA ALA A 414 23.49 13.67 -14.36
C ALA A 414 24.16 14.91 -13.71
N ALA A 415 25.47 14.90 -13.61
CA ALA A 415 26.24 16.00 -13.00
C ALA A 415 25.98 17.37 -13.66
N GLU A 416 25.54 17.39 -14.91
CA GLU A 416 25.14 18.59 -15.65
C GLU A 416 23.80 19.18 -15.16
N GLU A 417 22.86 18.33 -14.73
CA GLU A 417 21.57 18.75 -14.16
C GLU A 417 21.74 19.29 -12.73
N GLU A 418 22.63 18.68 -11.94
CA GLU A 418 23.00 19.18 -10.62
C GLU A 418 23.67 20.56 -10.70
N ALA A 419 24.58 20.77 -11.66
CA ALA A 419 25.24 22.04 -11.90
C ALA A 419 24.24 23.12 -12.39
N ALA A 420 23.26 22.76 -13.20
CA ALA A 420 22.22 23.67 -13.68
C ALA A 420 21.26 24.08 -12.55
N ALA A 421 20.90 23.16 -11.64
CA ALA A 421 20.07 23.46 -10.49
C ALA A 421 20.75 24.44 -9.50
N LEU A 422 22.08 24.31 -9.32
CA LEU A 422 22.87 25.19 -8.47
C LEU A 422 23.07 26.60 -9.06
N THR A 423 22.92 26.78 -10.37
CA THR A 423 23.14 28.06 -11.08
C THR A 423 21.87 28.84 -11.37
N ALA A 424 20.69 28.28 -11.16
CA ALA A 424 19.40 28.96 -11.35
C ALA A 424 19.19 30.04 -10.25
N LYS A 425 19.57 31.28 -10.56
CA LYS A 425 19.48 32.46 -9.68
C LYS A 425 18.19 33.24 -9.88
N ASP A 426 17.07 32.66 -10.14
CA ASP A 426 15.81 33.40 -10.23
C ASP A 426 14.97 33.20 -8.96
N ASN A 427 14.49 34.35 -8.42
CA ASN A 427 13.73 34.53 -7.17
C ASN A 427 12.31 33.92 -7.18
N ALA A 428 12.04 32.98 -8.05
CA ALA A 428 10.89 32.09 -7.91
C ALA A 428 11.28 30.95 -6.96
N ALA A 429 10.45 30.58 -6.00
CA ALA A 429 10.66 29.39 -5.19
C ALA A 429 11.01 28.23 -6.13
N PRO A 430 12.14 27.53 -5.92
CA PRO A 430 12.52 26.46 -6.81
C PRO A 430 11.34 25.49 -6.91
N PRO A 431 10.99 25.00 -8.12
CA PRO A 431 10.03 23.92 -8.24
C PRO A 431 10.48 22.81 -7.31
N GLU A 432 9.55 22.17 -6.59
CA GLU A 432 9.86 21.07 -5.67
C GLU A 432 10.85 20.13 -6.38
N ASP A 433 12.03 20.02 -5.81
CA ASP A 433 13.12 19.28 -6.42
C ASP A 433 12.80 17.80 -6.30
N LEU A 434 12.19 17.22 -7.36
CA LEU A 434 11.82 15.82 -7.38
C LEU A 434 13.08 14.97 -7.26
N PRO A 435 13.10 13.98 -6.34
CA PRO A 435 14.22 13.04 -6.28
C PRO A 435 14.43 12.35 -7.64
N ALA A 436 15.67 12.24 -8.11
CA ALA A 436 15.98 11.56 -9.37
C ALA A 436 15.50 10.10 -9.36
N GLN A 437 15.46 9.49 -8.17
CA GLN A 437 15.04 8.12 -7.94
C GLN A 437 13.52 7.93 -8.02
N LEU A 438 12.71 9.00 -8.06
CA LEU A 438 11.27 8.90 -8.19
C LEU A 438 10.89 8.66 -9.65
N MET A 439 10.53 7.42 -9.97
CA MET A 439 10.22 6.98 -11.33
C MET A 439 8.78 7.21 -11.73
N PHE A 440 7.84 7.02 -10.78
CA PHE A 440 6.42 7.08 -11.08
C PHE A 440 5.62 7.45 -9.83
N VAL A 441 4.55 8.25 -10.03
CA VAL A 441 3.57 8.59 -9.00
C VAL A 441 2.19 8.20 -9.49
N HIS A 442 1.57 7.23 -8.83
CA HIS A 442 0.19 6.82 -9.05
C HIS A 442 -0.72 7.55 -8.08
N GLN A 443 -1.77 8.17 -8.60
CA GLN A 443 -2.76 8.98 -7.86
C GLN A 443 -4.18 8.52 -8.20
N GLY A 444 -5.19 9.15 -7.60
CA GLY A 444 -6.61 8.81 -7.80
C GLY A 444 -7.12 7.76 -6.81
N LEU A 445 -6.33 7.45 -5.78
CA LEU A 445 -6.72 6.59 -4.65
C LEU A 445 -7.13 7.42 -3.45
N LYS A 446 -8.03 6.87 -2.64
CA LYS A 446 -8.45 7.47 -1.38
C LYS A 446 -7.84 6.69 -0.21
N ASP A 447 -6.88 7.31 0.49
CA ASP A 447 -6.23 6.75 1.69
C ASP A 447 -5.70 5.31 1.43
N PRO A 448 -4.68 5.15 0.54
CA PRO A 448 -4.11 3.84 0.24
C PRO A 448 -3.50 3.20 1.49
N LYS A 449 -3.78 1.91 1.69
CA LYS A 449 -3.41 1.18 2.91
C LYS A 449 -2.25 0.23 2.72
N GLU A 450 -2.26 -0.53 1.64
CA GLU A 450 -1.20 -1.51 1.38
C GLU A 450 -0.88 -1.58 -0.11
N ILE A 451 0.40 -1.71 -0.45
CA ILE A 451 0.89 -1.96 -1.80
C ILE A 451 1.73 -3.24 -1.81
N LYS A 452 1.60 -4.01 -2.89
CA LYS A 452 2.40 -5.20 -3.15
C LYS A 452 2.76 -5.34 -4.62
N TRP A 453 4.00 -5.71 -4.87
CA TRP A 453 4.43 -6.17 -6.18
C TRP A 453 3.96 -7.60 -6.45
N HIS A 454 3.55 -7.87 -7.69
CA HIS A 454 3.25 -9.23 -8.10
C HIS A 454 4.55 -10.01 -8.37
N ALA A 455 4.78 -11.09 -7.61
CA ALA A 455 6.02 -11.84 -7.69
C ALA A 455 6.27 -12.53 -9.05
N GLN A 456 5.20 -12.84 -9.82
CA GLN A 456 5.26 -13.60 -11.06
C GLN A 456 4.92 -12.77 -12.32
N ILE A 457 4.50 -11.50 -12.15
CA ILE A 457 4.23 -10.55 -13.24
C ILE A 457 5.10 -9.32 -13.00
N PRO A 458 6.29 -9.24 -13.61
CA PRO A 458 7.21 -8.13 -13.35
C PRO A 458 6.60 -6.77 -13.70
N GLY A 459 6.77 -5.81 -12.81
CA GLY A 459 6.25 -4.44 -12.97
C GLY A 459 4.79 -4.26 -12.56
N ALA A 460 4.04 -5.36 -12.30
CA ALA A 460 2.65 -5.25 -11.84
C ALA A 460 2.58 -5.01 -10.33
N CYS A 461 1.80 -4.00 -9.93
CA CYS A 461 1.47 -3.66 -8.55
C CYS A 461 -0.02 -3.86 -8.28
N VAL A 462 -0.34 -4.21 -7.06
CA VAL A 462 -1.69 -4.15 -6.50
C VAL A 462 -1.67 -3.25 -5.28
N THR A 463 -2.67 -2.40 -5.14
CA THR A 463 -2.85 -1.57 -3.95
C THR A 463 -4.28 -1.61 -3.47
N THR A 464 -4.46 -1.49 -2.14
CA THR A 464 -5.77 -1.29 -1.50
C THR A 464 -5.89 0.15 -1.03
N ALA A 465 -7.11 0.67 -1.16
CA ALA A 465 -7.51 1.96 -0.64
C ALA A 465 -8.94 1.87 -0.06
N VAL A 466 -9.43 2.95 0.51
CA VAL A 466 -10.80 2.98 1.07
C VAL A 466 -11.87 2.71 0.00
N ASP A 467 -11.60 3.12 -1.23
CA ASP A 467 -12.48 2.99 -2.40
C ASP A 467 -12.33 1.66 -3.17
N GLY A 468 -11.35 0.83 -2.83
CA GLY A 468 -11.19 -0.50 -3.43
C GLY A 468 -9.75 -0.89 -3.70
N PHE A 469 -9.56 -1.61 -4.81
CA PHE A 469 -8.28 -2.13 -5.26
C PHE A 469 -7.92 -1.52 -6.61
N ASN A 470 -6.65 -1.18 -6.80
CA ASN A 470 -6.08 -0.90 -8.09
C ASN A 470 -5.01 -1.93 -8.45
N ILE A 471 -5.06 -2.42 -9.68
CA ILE A 471 -4.01 -3.20 -10.32
C ILE A 471 -3.41 -2.31 -11.38
N PHE A 472 -2.14 -1.99 -11.27
CA PHE A 472 -1.48 -1.18 -12.27
C PHE A 472 -0.09 -1.71 -12.62
N LYS A 473 0.33 -1.44 -13.86
CA LYS A 473 1.68 -1.62 -14.35
C LYS A 473 2.07 -0.35 -15.09
N ALA A 474 2.99 0.41 -14.53
CA ALA A 474 3.49 1.62 -15.17
C ALA A 474 4.38 1.25 -16.38
N TYR A 475 4.32 2.06 -17.43
CA TYR A 475 5.02 1.79 -18.70
C TYR A 475 6.54 1.68 -18.55
N ASN A 476 7.12 2.52 -17.70
CA ASN A 476 8.57 2.59 -17.50
C ASN A 476 9.09 1.71 -16.35
N VAL A 477 8.22 0.84 -15.79
CA VAL A 477 8.51 0.01 -14.62
C VAL A 477 8.49 -1.47 -15.03
N GLY A 478 9.64 -2.10 -15.02
CA GLY A 478 9.78 -3.52 -15.34
C GLY A 478 11.27 -3.91 -15.38
N PRO A 479 11.58 -5.19 -15.57
CA PRO A 479 12.96 -5.60 -15.78
C PRO A 479 13.52 -4.92 -17.02
N ALA A 480 14.75 -4.42 -16.91
CA ALA A 480 15.45 -3.85 -18.08
C ALA A 480 15.39 -4.85 -19.23
N VAL A 481 14.88 -4.41 -20.38
CA VAL A 481 14.89 -5.22 -21.60
C VAL A 481 16.35 -5.44 -21.99
N ALA A 482 16.81 -6.68 -21.90
CA ALA A 482 18.20 -7.07 -22.15
C ALA A 482 18.54 -7.01 -23.65
#